data_390fae09821802715a75f8fdadfdb96e
#
_entry.id   390fae09821802715a75f8fdadfdb96e
#
_cell.length_a   1.000
_cell.length_b   1.000
_cell.length_c   1.000
_cell.angle_alpha   90.00
_cell.angle_beta   90.00
_cell.angle_gamma   90.00
#
_symmetry.space_group_name_H-M   'P 1'
#
loop_
_entity.id
_entity.type
_entity.pdbx_description
1 polymer ?
#
loop_
_entity_poly.entity_id
_entity_poly.type
_entity_poly.pdbx_seq_one_letter_code
_entity_poly.pdbx_strand_id
1 'polypeptide(L)'
;WAFIEFIRRQQTEYPGVRKGGIRKDDSVSSIADAAPSGASGAAVSDYAGYQDSVIRFLTVASVFWGVVGFLVGLVIASQLAWPSLNLALEWTSFGRLRPLHTSAVIFAFGGNVLLASSYYCVQRTCQARLWGGNLGWFVAIGYQIFIVMAALSYVLGITQGKEYAEPEWFVDLFLTVVWVGYFLVFVGTLAKRKEPHIYVANWFFLAFIATVAVLHI
;
A
#
# COMPACT_ATOMS: atom_id res chain seq x y z
N TRP A 1 5.48 -18.45 -15.26
CA TRP A 1 5.51 -19.88 -14.94
C TRP A 1 6.48 -20.16 -13.80
N ALA A 2 7.71 -19.68 -13.86
CA ALA A 2 8.73 -19.82 -12.80
C ALA A 2 8.27 -19.29 -11.42
N PHE A 3 7.52 -18.18 -11.38
CA PHE A 3 6.98 -17.60 -10.17
C PHE A 3 5.88 -18.46 -9.53
N ILE A 4 5.00 -19.04 -10.35
CA ILE A 4 3.95 -19.98 -9.88
C ILE A 4 4.60 -21.25 -9.33
N GLU A 5 5.63 -21.77 -9.99
CA GLU A 5 6.38 -22.94 -9.54
C GLU A 5 7.15 -22.67 -8.24
N PHE A 6 7.74 -21.46 -8.07
CA PHE A 6 8.37 -21.02 -6.83
C PHE A 6 7.37 -21.01 -5.67
N ILE A 7 6.17 -20.47 -5.88
CA ILE A 7 5.13 -20.44 -4.85
C ILE A 7 4.62 -21.85 -4.54
N ARG A 8 4.47 -22.71 -5.55
CA ARG A 8 4.05 -24.11 -5.38
C ARG A 8 5.08 -24.90 -4.56
N ARG A 9 6.37 -24.79 -4.86
CA ARG A 9 7.44 -25.45 -4.09
C ARG A 9 7.44 -25.05 -2.62
N GLN A 10 7.20 -23.76 -2.34
CA GLN A 10 7.11 -23.27 -0.97
C GLN A 10 5.89 -23.84 -0.20
N GLN A 11 4.85 -24.27 -0.88
CA GLN A 11 3.69 -24.92 -0.24
C GLN A 11 3.90 -26.42 0.03
N THR A 12 4.78 -27.09 -0.73
CA THR A 12 5.05 -28.53 -0.58
C THR A 12 6.16 -28.85 0.43
N GLU A 13 7.00 -27.89 0.79
CA GLU A 13 8.12 -28.08 1.71
C GLU A 13 7.78 -28.01 3.23
N TYR A 14 6.49 -27.89 3.59
CA TYR A 14 6.07 -27.95 5.00
C TYR A 14 5.22 -29.21 5.31
N PRO A 15 5.85 -30.40 5.46
CA PRO A 15 5.16 -31.58 5.97
C PRO A 15 5.14 -31.50 7.50
N GLY A 16 4.08 -31.00 8.12
CA GLY A 16 4.04 -31.01 9.57
C GLY A 16 2.86 -30.36 10.27
N VAL A 17 1.65 -30.44 9.73
CA VAL A 17 0.45 -30.26 10.55
C VAL A 17 0.01 -31.65 11.01
N ARG A 18 0.46 -32.08 12.23
CA ARG A 18 -0.15 -33.20 12.94
C ARG A 18 -1.64 -32.87 13.10
N LYS A 19 -2.50 -33.69 12.49
CA LYS A 19 -3.91 -33.79 12.84
C LYS A 19 -3.99 -34.27 14.28
N GLY A 20 -3.99 -33.34 15.24
CA GLY A 20 -4.35 -33.61 16.62
C GLY A 20 -5.82 -33.98 16.66
N GLY A 21 -6.13 -35.27 16.79
CA GLY A 21 -7.49 -35.74 17.01
C GLY A 21 -8.01 -35.14 18.33
N ILE A 22 -9.12 -34.42 18.27
CA ILE A 22 -9.85 -33.96 19.45
C ILE A 22 -10.41 -35.20 20.14
N ARG A 23 -9.82 -35.56 21.27
CA ARG A 23 -10.36 -36.57 22.18
C ARG A 23 -11.59 -35.91 22.85
N LYS A 24 -12.78 -36.38 22.48
CA LYS A 24 -14.01 -36.09 23.20
C LYS A 24 -13.93 -36.92 24.51
N ASP A 25 -13.61 -36.30 25.58
CA ASP A 25 -13.94 -36.64 26.98
C ASP A 25 -12.96 -35.90 27.89
N ASP A 26 -13.37 -34.74 28.34
CA ASP A 26 -13.02 -34.21 29.64
C ASP A 26 -13.95 -33.00 29.92
N SER A 27 -14.66 -33.17 31.01
CA SER A 27 -15.67 -32.36 31.64
C SER A 27 -15.53 -30.84 31.53
N VAL A 28 -16.63 -30.23 31.15
CA VAL A 28 -16.88 -28.77 31.00
C VAL A 28 -16.90 -28.00 32.36
N SER A 29 -16.41 -28.60 33.46
CA SER A 29 -16.53 -28.00 34.81
C SER A 29 -15.28 -27.31 35.35
N SER A 30 -14.15 -27.24 34.60
CA SER A 30 -12.91 -26.64 35.15
C SER A 30 -12.45 -25.35 34.42
N ILE A 31 -13.26 -24.78 33.52
CA ILE A 31 -12.86 -23.58 32.74
C ILE A 31 -13.24 -22.24 33.42
N ALA A 32 -13.99 -22.30 34.55
CA ALA A 32 -14.47 -21.05 35.18
C ALA A 32 -13.51 -20.38 36.14
N ASP A 33 -12.45 -21.08 36.60
CA ASP A 33 -11.58 -20.58 37.71
C ASP A 33 -10.14 -20.21 37.32
N ALA A 34 -9.82 -20.11 36.03
CA ALA A 34 -8.48 -19.73 35.58
C ALA A 34 -8.52 -18.55 34.58
N ALA A 35 -9.09 -17.42 35.01
CA ALA A 35 -8.82 -16.15 34.36
C ALA A 35 -7.58 -15.52 35.03
N PRO A 36 -6.39 -15.51 34.40
CA PRO A 36 -5.26 -14.76 34.92
C PRO A 36 -5.54 -13.26 34.71
N SER A 37 -5.85 -12.57 35.80
CA SER A 37 -5.94 -11.11 35.89
C SER A 37 -4.59 -10.44 35.66
N GLY A 38 -4.01 -10.55 34.49
CA GLY A 38 -2.71 -9.98 34.15
C GLY A 38 -2.36 -10.01 32.67
N ALA A 39 -3.21 -10.57 31.81
CA ALA A 39 -2.86 -10.83 30.41
C ALA A 39 -3.13 -9.64 29.44
N SER A 40 -3.57 -8.48 29.93
CA SER A 40 -3.91 -7.34 29.05
C SER A 40 -2.71 -6.53 28.52
N GLY A 41 -1.51 -6.68 29.10
CA GLY A 41 -0.34 -5.90 28.71
C GLY A 41 0.72 -6.68 27.91
N ALA A 42 0.77 -8.00 28.06
CA ALA A 42 1.85 -8.82 27.50
C ALA A 42 1.61 -9.25 26.03
N ALA A 43 0.37 -9.37 25.59
CA ALA A 43 0.05 -9.84 24.24
C ALA A 43 0.38 -8.84 23.10
N VAL A 44 0.64 -7.57 23.42
CA VAL A 44 0.99 -6.54 22.41
C VAL A 44 2.50 -6.39 22.24
N SER A 45 3.31 -6.83 23.18
CA SER A 45 4.77 -6.60 23.18
C SER A 45 5.60 -7.68 22.49
N ASP A 46 5.06 -8.85 22.22
CA ASP A 46 5.83 -9.98 21.68
C ASP A 46 6.07 -9.96 20.16
N TYR A 47 5.51 -8.96 19.46
CA TYR A 47 5.77 -8.73 18.02
C TYR A 47 6.77 -7.60 17.79
N ALA A 48 7.81 -7.49 18.60
CA ALA A 48 8.86 -6.45 18.54
C ALA A 48 9.72 -6.45 17.25
N GLY A 49 9.28 -7.14 16.20
CA GLY A 49 10.01 -7.24 14.94
C GLY A 49 9.39 -6.55 13.72
N TYR A 50 8.15 -6.07 13.80
CA TYR A 50 7.49 -5.47 12.64
C TYR A 50 8.00 -4.05 12.34
N GLN A 51 8.01 -3.68 11.05
CA GLN A 51 8.46 -2.36 10.60
C GLN A 51 7.28 -1.39 10.48
N ASP A 52 6.69 -1.02 11.62
CA ASP A 52 5.50 -0.17 11.68
C ASP A 52 5.80 1.31 11.41
N SER A 53 7.06 1.74 11.49
CA SER A 53 7.45 3.13 11.24
C SER A 53 7.14 3.59 9.80
N VAL A 54 7.40 2.73 8.81
CA VAL A 54 7.07 2.99 7.40
C VAL A 54 5.56 3.07 7.19
N ILE A 55 4.80 2.17 7.84
CA ILE A 55 3.34 2.14 7.77
C ILE A 55 2.75 3.43 8.33
N ARG A 56 3.22 3.88 9.51
CA ARG A 56 2.79 5.15 10.11
C ARG A 56 3.08 6.34 9.21
N PHE A 57 4.27 6.38 8.61
CA PHE A 57 4.63 7.44 7.66
C PHE A 57 3.66 7.47 6.47
N LEU A 58 3.40 6.32 5.82
CA LEU A 58 2.46 6.22 4.70
C LEU A 58 1.03 6.57 5.10
N THR A 59 0.59 6.20 6.31
CA THR A 59 -0.73 6.55 6.84
C THR A 59 -0.86 8.07 7.04
N VAL A 60 0.13 8.72 7.62
CA VAL A 60 0.14 10.18 7.79
C VAL A 60 0.18 10.87 6.43
N ALA A 61 1.03 10.39 5.51
CA ALA A 61 1.11 10.90 4.15
C ALA A 61 -0.23 10.77 3.40
N SER A 62 -0.96 9.65 3.58
CA SER A 62 -2.27 9.48 2.96
C SER A 62 -3.27 10.52 3.44
N VAL A 63 -3.35 10.77 4.75
CA VAL A 63 -4.24 11.80 5.30
C VAL A 63 -3.87 13.18 4.78
N PHE A 64 -2.58 13.52 4.77
CA PHE A 64 -2.08 14.79 4.23
C PHE A 64 -2.50 14.99 2.76
N TRP A 65 -2.21 14.01 1.90
CA TRP A 65 -2.58 14.08 0.48
C TRP A 65 -4.10 14.03 0.25
N GLY A 66 -4.84 13.34 1.11
CA GLY A 66 -6.30 13.36 1.10
C GLY A 66 -6.83 14.78 1.29
N VAL A 67 -6.34 15.49 2.31
CA VAL A 67 -6.72 16.90 2.54
C VAL A 67 -6.34 17.78 1.35
N VAL A 68 -5.11 17.65 0.84
CA VAL A 68 -4.65 18.43 -0.32
C VAL A 68 -5.52 18.13 -1.56
N GLY A 69 -5.79 16.87 -1.85
CA GLY A 69 -6.62 16.46 -2.98
C GLY A 69 -8.04 17.02 -2.89
N PHE A 70 -8.67 16.95 -1.71
CA PHE A 70 -10.01 17.52 -1.50
C PHE A 70 -10.02 19.05 -1.61
N LEU A 71 -8.99 19.74 -1.12
CA LEU A 71 -8.90 21.20 -1.27
C LEU A 71 -8.78 21.60 -2.74
N VAL A 72 -7.97 20.90 -3.53
CA VAL A 72 -7.91 21.14 -4.98
C VAL A 72 -9.27 20.88 -5.63
N GLY A 73 -9.99 19.84 -5.21
CA GLY A 73 -11.35 19.54 -5.65
C GLY A 73 -12.33 20.68 -5.34
N LEU A 74 -12.24 21.28 -4.16
CA LEU A 74 -13.05 22.44 -3.79
C LEU A 74 -12.74 23.64 -4.68
N VAL A 75 -11.47 23.90 -4.98
CA VAL A 75 -11.04 24.98 -5.87
C VAL A 75 -11.63 24.79 -7.27
N ILE A 76 -11.46 23.62 -7.89
CA ILE A 76 -11.99 23.37 -9.24
C ILE A 76 -13.52 23.41 -9.29
N ALA A 77 -14.21 22.94 -8.24
CA ALA A 77 -15.66 23.05 -8.16
C ALA A 77 -16.10 24.52 -8.08
N SER A 78 -15.38 25.34 -7.31
CA SER A 78 -15.64 26.77 -7.21
C SER A 78 -15.38 27.51 -8.54
N GLN A 79 -14.35 27.09 -9.29
CA GLN A 79 -14.07 27.65 -10.63
C GLN A 79 -15.17 27.36 -11.65
N LEU A 80 -15.89 26.25 -11.50
CA LEU A 80 -17.05 25.95 -12.35
C LEU A 80 -18.23 26.87 -12.03
N ALA A 81 -18.43 27.23 -10.76
CA ALA A 81 -19.48 28.14 -10.34
C ALA A 81 -19.13 29.61 -10.63
N TRP A 82 -17.87 29.97 -10.45
CA TRP A 82 -17.34 31.33 -10.66
C TRP A 82 -16.08 31.30 -11.55
N PRO A 83 -16.22 31.40 -12.86
CA PRO A 83 -15.07 31.32 -13.80
C PRO A 83 -13.96 32.36 -13.56
N SER A 84 -14.28 33.49 -12.90
CA SER A 84 -13.30 34.51 -12.50
C SER A 84 -12.23 33.98 -11.56
N LEU A 85 -12.51 32.89 -10.83
CA LEU A 85 -11.55 32.22 -9.95
C LEU A 85 -10.40 31.49 -10.69
N ASN A 86 -10.47 31.38 -12.02
CA ASN A 86 -9.34 30.93 -12.84
C ASN A 86 -8.19 31.96 -12.86
N LEU A 87 -8.43 33.18 -12.41
CA LEU A 87 -7.45 34.28 -12.27
C LEU A 87 -6.69 34.61 -13.55
N ALA A 88 -7.12 34.10 -14.71
CA ALA A 88 -6.40 34.20 -16.01
C ALA A 88 -4.94 33.72 -15.97
N LEU A 89 -4.58 32.88 -14.97
CA LEU A 89 -3.27 32.27 -14.84
C LEU A 89 -3.31 30.86 -15.43
N GLU A 90 -2.32 30.51 -16.24
CA GLU A 90 -2.26 29.17 -16.86
C GLU A 90 -2.23 28.03 -15.82
N TRP A 91 -1.48 28.20 -14.74
CA TRP A 91 -1.23 27.17 -13.74
C TRP A 91 -2.42 26.89 -12.84
N THR A 92 -3.34 27.85 -12.67
CA THR A 92 -4.56 27.71 -11.88
C THR A 92 -5.79 27.39 -12.73
N SER A 93 -5.61 27.21 -14.03
CA SER A 93 -6.73 26.90 -14.92
C SER A 93 -7.39 25.58 -14.55
N PHE A 94 -8.71 25.50 -14.67
CA PHE A 94 -9.49 24.28 -14.43
C PHE A 94 -8.90 23.06 -15.16
N GLY A 95 -8.46 23.25 -16.41
CA GLY A 95 -7.89 22.18 -17.24
C GLY A 95 -6.61 21.56 -16.67
N ARG A 96 -5.80 22.33 -15.92
CA ARG A 96 -4.59 21.83 -15.26
C ARG A 96 -4.85 21.30 -13.85
N LEU A 97 -5.79 21.91 -13.12
CA LEU A 97 -6.13 21.49 -11.77
C LEU A 97 -7.00 20.23 -11.74
N ARG A 98 -7.79 19.95 -12.78
CA ARG A 98 -8.62 18.74 -12.84
C ARG A 98 -7.80 17.46 -12.78
N PRO A 99 -6.82 17.20 -13.65
CA PRO A 99 -5.98 16.01 -13.56
C PRO A 99 -5.16 15.98 -12.26
N LEU A 100 -4.72 17.14 -11.76
CA LEU A 100 -4.06 17.24 -10.46
C LEU A 100 -4.95 16.72 -9.33
N HIS A 101 -6.22 17.15 -9.27
CA HIS A 101 -7.18 16.66 -8.29
C HIS A 101 -7.41 15.16 -8.39
N THR A 102 -7.68 14.67 -9.60
CA THR A 102 -7.96 13.26 -9.85
C THR A 102 -6.78 12.38 -9.41
N SER A 103 -5.57 12.74 -9.83
CA SER A 103 -4.35 12.01 -9.46
C SER A 103 -4.01 12.14 -7.98
N ALA A 104 -4.27 13.29 -7.35
CA ALA A 104 -4.08 13.47 -5.92
C ALA A 104 -4.98 12.55 -5.10
N VAL A 105 -6.25 12.39 -5.51
CA VAL A 105 -7.19 11.51 -4.79
C VAL A 105 -6.88 10.04 -5.05
N ILE A 106 -6.61 9.64 -6.29
CA ILE A 106 -6.39 8.23 -6.64
C ILE A 106 -5.00 7.76 -6.20
N PHE A 107 -3.95 8.46 -6.63
CA PHE A 107 -2.57 8.02 -6.40
C PHE A 107 -2.01 8.55 -5.09
N ALA A 108 -2.13 9.86 -4.82
CA ALA A 108 -1.50 10.40 -3.63
C ALA A 108 -2.24 9.97 -2.34
N PHE A 109 -3.55 10.06 -2.27
CA PHE A 109 -4.33 9.56 -1.14
C PHE A 109 -4.48 8.04 -1.21
N GLY A 110 -5.18 7.52 -2.22
CA GLY A 110 -5.52 6.10 -2.34
C GLY A 110 -4.29 5.20 -2.44
N GLY A 111 -3.28 5.59 -3.21
CA GLY A 111 -2.03 4.86 -3.35
C GLY A 111 -1.26 4.73 -2.02
N ASN A 112 -1.16 5.80 -1.22
CA ASN A 112 -0.55 5.72 0.11
C ASN A 112 -1.34 4.81 1.06
N VAL A 113 -2.70 4.84 1.02
CA VAL A 113 -3.55 3.92 1.78
C VAL A 113 -3.26 2.47 1.40
N LEU A 114 -3.18 2.18 0.09
CA LEU A 114 -2.92 0.82 -0.40
C LEU A 114 -1.50 0.34 -0.06
N LEU A 115 -0.48 1.19 -0.16
CA LEU A 115 0.88 0.88 0.28
C LEU A 115 0.93 0.59 1.78
N ALA A 116 0.32 1.45 2.61
CA ALA A 116 0.28 1.27 4.07
C ALA A 116 -0.44 -0.02 4.46
N SER A 117 -1.63 -0.26 3.89
CA SER A 117 -2.44 -1.44 4.19
C SER A 117 -1.79 -2.73 3.71
N SER A 118 -1.15 -2.73 2.52
CA SER A 118 -0.45 -3.90 2.01
C SER A 118 0.76 -4.27 2.90
N TYR A 119 1.56 -3.29 3.31
CA TYR A 119 2.68 -3.52 4.22
C TYR A 119 2.23 -3.99 5.60
N TYR A 120 1.12 -3.44 6.09
CA TYR A 120 0.52 -3.92 7.33
C TYR A 120 0.03 -5.37 7.21
N CYS A 121 -0.80 -5.64 6.19
CA CYS A 121 -1.38 -6.96 5.99
C CYS A 121 -0.33 -8.03 5.74
N VAL A 122 0.65 -7.80 4.85
CA VAL A 122 1.65 -8.83 4.52
C VAL A 122 2.52 -9.18 5.73
N GLN A 123 2.91 -8.20 6.56
CA GLN A 123 3.68 -8.49 7.78
C GLN A 123 2.88 -9.33 8.77
N ARG A 124 1.60 -8.97 9.01
CA ARG A 124 0.76 -9.65 10.01
C ARG A 124 0.32 -11.03 9.54
N THR A 125 -0.09 -11.17 8.29
CA THR A 125 -0.54 -12.46 7.73
C THR A 125 0.61 -13.44 7.49
N CYS A 126 1.81 -12.94 7.23
CA CYS A 126 3.01 -13.75 7.05
C CYS A 126 3.79 -13.98 8.36
N GLN A 127 3.43 -13.30 9.45
CA GLN A 127 4.18 -13.28 10.71
C GLN A 127 5.67 -12.98 10.48
N ALA A 128 5.98 -12.09 9.55
CA ALA A 128 7.32 -11.77 9.12
C ALA A 128 7.52 -10.25 9.02
N ARG A 129 8.72 -9.78 9.36
CA ARG A 129 9.11 -8.39 9.15
C ARG A 129 9.23 -8.10 7.66
N LEU A 130 8.98 -6.85 7.24
CA LEU A 130 9.19 -6.42 5.85
C LEU A 130 10.59 -6.78 5.37
N TRP A 131 10.64 -7.40 4.20
CA TRP A 131 11.89 -7.79 3.56
C TRP A 131 12.63 -6.57 3.01
N GLY A 132 13.97 -6.65 3.01
CA GLY A 132 14.82 -5.63 2.41
C GLY A 132 15.15 -4.44 3.32
N GLY A 133 14.81 -4.47 4.63
CA GLY A 133 15.21 -3.44 5.59
C GLY A 133 14.82 -2.03 5.13
N ASN A 134 15.79 -1.26 4.60
CA ASN A 134 15.58 0.11 4.14
C ASN A 134 14.84 0.22 2.81
N LEU A 135 14.65 -0.87 2.07
CA LEU A 135 13.93 -0.85 0.79
C LEU A 135 12.47 -0.40 0.96
N GLY A 136 11.83 -0.76 2.08
CA GLY A 136 10.49 -0.27 2.42
C GLY A 136 10.44 1.26 2.56
N TRP A 137 11.48 1.86 3.14
CA TRP A 137 11.63 3.32 3.22
C TRP A 137 11.93 3.95 1.87
N PHE A 138 12.79 3.32 1.05
CA PHE A 138 13.02 3.76 -0.33
C PHE A 138 11.71 3.86 -1.12
N VAL A 139 10.86 2.83 -1.03
CA VAL A 139 9.55 2.83 -1.69
C VAL A 139 8.67 3.95 -1.14
N ALA A 140 8.59 4.10 0.19
CA ALA A 140 7.73 5.10 0.81
C ALA A 140 8.12 6.54 0.43
N ILE A 141 9.42 6.86 0.48
CA ILE A 141 9.93 8.18 0.12
C ILE A 141 9.88 8.39 -1.39
N GLY A 142 10.31 7.40 -2.19
CA GLY A 142 10.26 7.45 -3.65
C GLY A 142 8.83 7.67 -4.17
N TYR A 143 7.85 7.06 -3.53
CA TYR A 143 6.45 7.28 -3.87
C TYR A 143 5.99 8.73 -3.59
N GLN A 144 6.45 9.36 -2.50
CA GLN A 144 6.16 10.78 -2.25
C GLN A 144 6.81 11.69 -3.30
N ILE A 145 8.05 11.38 -3.71
CA ILE A 145 8.74 12.12 -4.78
C ILE A 145 7.97 11.99 -6.09
N PHE A 146 7.52 10.80 -6.45
CA PHE A 146 6.66 10.58 -7.61
C PHE A 146 5.41 11.47 -7.58
N ILE A 147 4.69 11.52 -6.45
CA ILE A 147 3.48 12.35 -6.30
C ILE A 147 3.80 13.83 -6.56
N VAL A 148 4.90 14.34 -5.99
CA VAL A 148 5.30 15.73 -6.18
C VAL A 148 5.71 16.00 -7.63
N MET A 149 6.46 15.10 -8.27
CA MET A 149 6.84 15.23 -9.68
C MET A 149 5.61 15.25 -10.60
N ALA A 150 4.65 14.35 -10.38
CA ALA A 150 3.40 14.33 -11.12
C ALA A 150 2.59 15.61 -10.92
N ALA A 151 2.45 16.08 -9.67
CA ALA A 151 1.74 17.32 -9.36
C ALA A 151 2.35 18.54 -10.06
N LEU A 152 3.68 18.65 -10.04
CA LEU A 152 4.39 19.74 -10.74
C LEU A 152 4.21 19.63 -12.24
N SER A 153 4.26 18.44 -12.84
CA SER A 153 4.07 18.26 -14.28
C SER A 153 2.68 18.72 -14.72
N TYR A 154 1.62 18.42 -13.94
CA TYR A 154 0.25 18.88 -14.25
C TYR A 154 0.13 20.40 -14.22
N VAL A 155 0.65 21.05 -13.18
CA VAL A 155 0.60 22.51 -13.05
C VAL A 155 1.39 23.18 -14.16
N LEU A 156 2.53 22.63 -14.57
CA LEU A 156 3.34 23.14 -15.66
C LEU A 156 2.75 22.82 -17.05
N GLY A 157 1.74 21.93 -17.13
CA GLY A 157 1.13 21.51 -18.39
C GLY A 157 1.99 20.53 -19.17
N ILE A 158 2.93 19.85 -18.52
CA ILE A 158 3.77 18.79 -19.08
C ILE A 158 3.07 17.46 -18.82
N THR A 159 2.14 17.09 -19.69
CA THR A 159 1.28 15.91 -19.53
C THR A 159 1.03 15.22 -20.86
N GLN A 160 0.79 13.91 -20.81
CA GLN A 160 0.30 13.16 -21.97
C GLN A 160 -1.23 12.94 -21.87
N GLY A 161 -1.86 12.62 -23.02
CA GLY A 161 -3.32 12.48 -23.10
C GLY A 161 -3.88 11.12 -22.67
N LYS A 162 -3.14 10.32 -21.93
CA LYS A 162 -3.55 8.99 -21.45
C LYS A 162 -4.25 9.14 -20.10
N GLU A 163 -5.56 8.94 -20.04
CA GLU A 163 -6.36 9.11 -18.83
C GLU A 163 -5.88 8.16 -17.71
N TYR A 164 -5.74 8.68 -16.49
CA TYR A 164 -5.15 8.02 -15.32
C TYR A 164 -3.66 7.65 -15.44
N ALA A 165 -3.01 7.99 -16.53
CA ALA A 165 -1.58 7.89 -16.72
C ALA A 165 -1.07 9.14 -17.46
N GLU A 166 -1.56 10.32 -17.03
CA GLU A 166 -1.22 11.61 -17.59
C GLU A 166 0.25 12.05 -17.32
N PRO A 167 0.99 11.53 -16.31
CA PRO A 167 2.39 11.90 -16.15
C PRO A 167 3.22 11.55 -17.39
N GLU A 168 4.20 12.38 -17.68
CA GLU A 168 5.14 12.15 -18.78
C GLU A 168 6.03 10.92 -18.50
N TRP A 169 6.54 10.33 -19.57
CA TRP A 169 7.30 9.09 -19.57
C TRP A 169 8.43 9.04 -18.53
N PHE A 170 9.10 10.17 -18.23
CA PHE A 170 10.19 10.19 -17.25
C PHE A 170 9.67 10.06 -15.80
N VAL A 171 8.46 10.55 -15.53
CA VAL A 171 7.78 10.38 -14.23
C VAL A 171 7.33 8.93 -14.07
N ASP A 172 6.79 8.32 -15.14
CA ASP A 172 6.40 6.91 -15.16
C ASP A 172 7.61 5.98 -15.02
N LEU A 173 8.74 6.33 -15.64
CA LEU A 173 9.99 5.58 -15.46
C LEU A 173 10.46 5.60 -14.00
N PHE A 174 10.39 6.77 -13.35
CA PHE A 174 10.71 6.89 -11.93
C PHE A 174 9.75 6.08 -11.06
N LEU A 175 8.45 6.17 -11.33
CA LEU A 175 7.43 5.34 -10.65
C LEU A 175 7.72 3.86 -10.84
N THR A 176 8.11 3.43 -12.04
CA THR A 176 8.43 2.04 -12.33
C THR A 176 9.55 1.51 -11.42
N VAL A 177 10.62 2.29 -11.21
CA VAL A 177 11.70 1.90 -10.29
C VAL A 177 11.20 1.74 -8.86
N VAL A 178 10.40 2.69 -8.38
CA VAL A 178 9.79 2.63 -7.05
C VAL A 178 8.84 1.43 -6.94
N TRP A 179 8.06 1.16 -7.99
CA TRP A 179 7.09 0.08 -8.04
C TRP A 179 7.73 -1.31 -8.05
N VAL A 180 8.85 -1.46 -8.77
CA VAL A 180 9.68 -2.67 -8.71
C VAL A 180 10.21 -2.88 -7.29
N GLY A 181 10.68 -1.82 -6.62
CA GLY A 181 11.06 -1.87 -5.21
C GLY A 181 9.91 -2.35 -4.31
N TYR A 182 8.71 -1.82 -4.52
CA TYR A 182 7.50 -2.24 -3.80
C TYR A 182 7.17 -3.72 -4.03
N PHE A 183 7.19 -4.18 -5.27
CA PHE A 183 7.00 -5.58 -5.63
C PHE A 183 8.01 -6.49 -4.91
N LEU A 184 9.29 -6.13 -4.92
CA LEU A 184 10.36 -6.91 -4.26
C LEU A 184 10.16 -6.97 -2.75
N VAL A 185 9.80 -5.86 -2.09
CA VAL A 185 9.50 -5.85 -0.64
C VAL A 185 8.33 -6.77 -0.33
N PHE A 186 7.25 -6.67 -1.09
CA PHE A 186 6.04 -7.45 -0.87
C PHE A 186 6.28 -8.95 -1.07
N VAL A 187 6.84 -9.35 -2.22
CA VAL A 187 7.14 -10.76 -2.55
C VAL A 187 8.22 -11.32 -1.65
N GLY A 188 9.26 -10.54 -1.33
CA GLY A 188 10.31 -10.95 -0.40
C GLY A 188 9.78 -11.20 1.01
N THR A 189 8.81 -10.40 1.47
CA THR A 189 8.13 -10.61 2.75
C THR A 189 7.26 -11.87 2.70
N LEU A 190 6.52 -12.05 1.61
CA LEU A 190 5.69 -13.24 1.37
C LEU A 190 6.53 -14.52 1.30
N ALA A 191 7.72 -14.47 0.71
CA ALA A 191 8.66 -15.60 0.66
C ALA A 191 9.20 -15.99 2.05
N LYS A 192 9.31 -15.02 2.96
CA LYS A 192 9.75 -15.24 4.36
C LYS A 192 8.62 -15.53 5.32
N ARG A 193 7.42 -15.83 4.83
CA ARG A 193 6.27 -16.14 5.68
C ARG A 193 6.56 -17.34 6.58
N LYS A 194 6.06 -17.28 7.80
CA LYS A 194 6.08 -18.38 8.76
C LYS A 194 4.80 -19.22 8.70
N GLU A 195 3.74 -18.65 8.13
CA GLU A 195 2.46 -19.33 7.92
C GLU A 195 2.49 -20.19 6.66
N PRO A 196 1.97 -21.43 6.69
CA PRO A 196 2.00 -22.33 5.52
C PRO A 196 1.11 -21.85 4.39
N HIS A 197 0.03 -21.10 4.71
CA HIS A 197 -0.94 -20.66 3.73
C HIS A 197 -0.76 -19.16 3.39
N ILE A 198 -1.03 -18.82 2.12
CA ILE A 198 -1.10 -17.42 1.68
C ILE A 198 -2.55 -16.96 1.85
N TYR A 199 -2.76 -15.95 2.69
CA TYR A 199 -4.08 -15.36 2.88
C TYR A 199 -4.60 -14.70 1.59
N VAL A 200 -5.90 -14.74 1.39
CA VAL A 200 -6.58 -14.18 0.20
C VAL A 200 -6.23 -12.70 -0.01
N ALA A 201 -6.12 -11.92 1.06
CA ALA A 201 -5.73 -10.51 0.98
C ALA A 201 -4.38 -10.31 0.26
N ASN A 202 -3.40 -11.18 0.49
CA ASN A 202 -2.10 -11.07 -0.17
C ASN A 202 -2.17 -11.34 -1.69
N TRP A 203 -3.08 -12.20 -2.14
CA TRP A 203 -3.34 -12.41 -3.57
C TRP A 203 -3.94 -11.17 -4.22
N PHE A 204 -4.88 -10.49 -3.55
CA PHE A 204 -5.44 -9.24 -4.05
C PHE A 204 -4.39 -8.13 -4.12
N PHE A 205 -3.51 -8.00 -3.12
CA PHE A 205 -2.41 -7.04 -3.19
C PHE A 205 -1.41 -7.37 -4.31
N LEU A 206 -1.09 -8.64 -4.54
CA LEU A 206 -0.23 -9.05 -5.68
C LEU A 206 -0.90 -8.70 -7.01
N ALA A 207 -2.21 -8.96 -7.16
CA ALA A 207 -2.96 -8.58 -8.35
C ALA A 207 -2.95 -7.06 -8.55
N PHE A 208 -3.16 -6.29 -7.49
CA PHE A 208 -3.06 -4.83 -7.52
C PHE A 208 -1.68 -4.36 -7.97
N ILE A 209 -0.59 -4.90 -7.42
CA ILE A 209 0.78 -4.55 -7.80
C ILE A 209 1.01 -4.82 -9.28
N ALA A 210 0.57 -5.98 -9.78
CA ALA A 210 0.74 -6.37 -11.18
C ALA A 210 -0.10 -5.50 -12.14
N THR A 211 -1.37 -5.23 -11.80
CA THR A 211 -2.27 -4.43 -12.66
C THR A 211 -1.84 -2.98 -12.78
N VAL A 212 -1.38 -2.37 -11.69
CA VAL A 212 -0.87 -0.99 -11.74
C VAL A 212 0.43 -0.92 -12.56
N ALA A 213 1.33 -1.92 -12.44
CA ALA A 213 2.50 -1.97 -13.31
C ALA A 213 2.13 -2.01 -14.80
N VAL A 214 1.14 -2.83 -15.18
CA VAL A 214 0.65 -2.92 -16.57
C VAL A 214 -0.02 -1.62 -17.05
N LEU A 215 -0.66 -0.87 -16.14
CA LEU A 215 -1.30 0.40 -16.49
C LEU A 215 -0.28 1.47 -16.92
N HIS A 216 0.90 1.50 -16.29
CA HIS A 216 1.93 2.52 -16.49
C HIS A 216 3.04 2.12 -17.48
N ILE A 217 3.04 0.90 -18.00
CA ILE A 217 3.92 0.42 -19.05
C ILE A 217 3.22 0.48 -20.41
#